data_5079ddfb585fcda7e301ae931b3960b2
#
_entry.id   5079ddfb585fcda7e301ae931b3960b2
#
_cell.length_a   1.000
_cell.length_b   1.000
_cell.length_c   1.000
_cell.angle_alpha   90.00
_cell.angle_beta   90.00
_cell.angle_gamma   90.00
#
_symmetry.space_group_name_H-M   'P 1'
#
loop_
_entity.id
_entity.type
_entity.pdbx_description
1 polymer ?
#
loop_
_entity_poly.entity_id
_entity_poly.type
_entity_poly.pdbx_seq_one_letter_code
_entity_poly.pdbx_strand_id
1 'polypeptide(L)'
;CLPLFVLAVINALIVEHLTIYNVVLACGVLVYTICVHRKVVASHVAYLIGSVAGAAYMFSNSAYHTIANNQDQYRQMAEGGVISRAFDNYVNEIAKHLCLNNCWMNLAIVIVCAMIYKKIYSDVNENRSVLVAKICLVVMAGFTTWSLLSSFGISTFAKQNRLLYFEAAFVAAYMIALIIYCIIIGSQKKCLWKVLFWNAGIVCVAAPLLVVNPIGERCFFATYILFLMLLLELLILLDGEEKESRIFTKTFCKTCAVVSIFGLGFYLNIFSSIYQVDKERLARIERQV
;
A
#
# COMPACT_ATOMS: atom_id res chain seq x y z
N CYS A 1 -27.51 -0.11 6.13
CA CYS A 1 -27.18 1.03 5.25
C CYS A 1 -26.62 2.22 6.06
N LEU A 2 -27.33 2.72 7.09
CA LEU A 2 -26.92 3.90 7.86
C LEU A 2 -25.52 3.79 8.50
N PRO A 3 -25.12 2.70 9.17
CA PRO A 3 -23.77 2.59 9.72
C PRO A 3 -22.66 2.68 8.67
N LEU A 4 -22.87 2.09 7.49
CA LEU A 4 -21.91 2.18 6.39
C LEU A 4 -21.81 3.59 5.79
N PHE A 5 -22.91 4.29 5.69
CA PHE A 5 -22.94 5.70 5.28
C PHE A 5 -22.11 6.56 6.24
N VAL A 6 -22.39 6.47 7.55
CA VAL A 6 -21.67 7.23 8.58
C VAL A 6 -20.16 6.88 8.57
N LEU A 7 -19.84 5.60 8.50
CA LEU A 7 -18.46 5.14 8.42
C LEU A 7 -17.73 5.69 7.19
N ALA A 8 -18.42 5.72 6.02
CA ALA A 8 -17.88 6.25 4.79
C ALA A 8 -17.58 7.76 4.88
N VAL A 9 -18.49 8.54 5.50
CA VAL A 9 -18.27 9.97 5.76
C VAL A 9 -17.08 10.18 6.68
N ILE A 10 -17.01 9.47 7.82
CA ILE A 10 -15.92 9.61 8.77
C ILE A 10 -14.58 9.24 8.11
N ASN A 11 -14.54 8.14 7.37
CA ASN A 11 -13.32 7.67 6.71
C ASN A 11 -12.84 8.68 5.64
N ALA A 12 -13.74 9.33 4.95
CA ALA A 12 -13.41 10.38 3.97
C ALA A 12 -12.82 11.65 4.61
N LEU A 13 -12.95 11.86 5.92
CA LEU A 13 -12.44 13.04 6.62
C LEU A 13 -11.05 12.85 7.24
N ILE A 14 -10.44 11.68 7.09
CA ILE A 14 -9.17 11.36 7.74
C ILE A 14 -7.98 11.98 7.00
N VAL A 15 -7.84 11.68 5.69
CA VAL A 15 -6.73 12.16 4.85
C VAL A 15 -7.18 12.24 3.39
N GLU A 16 -6.71 13.26 2.66
CA GLU A 16 -7.14 13.59 1.30
C GLU A 16 -7.01 12.44 0.29
N HIS A 17 -5.87 11.76 0.26
CA HIS A 17 -5.65 10.66 -0.68
C HIS A 17 -6.51 9.42 -0.35
N LEU A 18 -6.84 9.19 0.94
CA LEU A 18 -7.79 8.16 1.34
C LEU A 18 -9.23 8.52 0.97
N THR A 19 -9.57 9.80 0.99
CA THR A 19 -10.89 10.29 0.54
C THR A 19 -11.12 9.94 -0.92
N ILE A 20 -10.13 10.24 -1.78
CA ILE A 20 -10.18 9.89 -3.21
C ILE A 20 -10.28 8.37 -3.39
N TYR A 21 -9.43 7.62 -2.68
CA TYR A 21 -9.46 6.15 -2.70
C TYR A 21 -10.82 5.58 -2.29
N ASN A 22 -11.45 6.11 -1.23
CA ASN A 22 -12.76 5.65 -0.78
C ASN A 22 -13.85 5.82 -1.83
N VAL A 23 -13.85 6.93 -2.55
CA VAL A 23 -14.80 7.16 -3.65
C VAL A 23 -14.55 6.17 -4.79
N VAL A 24 -13.29 5.98 -5.19
CA VAL A 24 -12.92 5.01 -6.23
C VAL A 24 -13.29 3.59 -5.81
N LEU A 25 -13.00 3.22 -4.57
CA LEU A 25 -13.36 1.92 -4.00
C LEU A 25 -14.87 1.69 -4.00
N ALA A 26 -15.65 2.68 -3.55
CA ALA A 26 -17.11 2.59 -3.51
C ALA A 26 -17.72 2.42 -4.91
N CYS A 27 -17.21 3.16 -5.91
CA CYS A 27 -17.57 3.00 -7.32
C CYS A 27 -17.19 1.60 -7.81
N GLY A 28 -15.96 1.15 -7.55
CA GLY A 28 -15.46 -0.16 -7.98
C GLY A 28 -16.28 -1.33 -7.41
N VAL A 29 -16.62 -1.29 -6.11
CA VAL A 29 -17.46 -2.30 -5.45
C VAL A 29 -18.87 -2.32 -6.03
N LEU A 30 -19.45 -1.14 -6.29
CA LEU A 30 -20.78 -1.05 -6.89
C LEU A 30 -20.79 -1.61 -8.32
N VAL A 31 -19.83 -1.21 -9.16
CA VAL A 31 -19.67 -1.73 -10.53
C VAL A 31 -19.45 -3.24 -10.52
N TYR A 32 -18.55 -3.75 -9.66
CA TYR A 32 -18.33 -5.19 -9.52
C TYR A 32 -19.62 -5.92 -9.18
N THR A 33 -20.40 -5.42 -8.20
CA THR A 33 -21.66 -6.05 -7.78
C THR A 33 -22.68 -6.08 -8.89
N ILE A 34 -22.81 -4.99 -9.66
CA ILE A 34 -23.73 -4.92 -10.82
C ILE A 34 -23.26 -5.88 -11.93
N CYS A 35 -21.98 -5.88 -12.27
CA CYS A 35 -21.47 -6.69 -13.37
C CYS A 35 -21.48 -8.20 -13.07
N VAL A 36 -21.06 -8.59 -11.86
CA VAL A 36 -20.90 -10.00 -11.49
C VAL A 36 -22.18 -10.59 -10.92
N HIS A 37 -22.82 -9.87 -10.00
CA HIS A 37 -24.01 -10.38 -9.31
C HIS A 37 -25.33 -9.90 -9.88
N ARG A 38 -25.31 -9.01 -10.87
CA ARG A 38 -26.51 -8.42 -11.51
C ARG A 38 -27.51 -7.82 -10.50
N LYS A 39 -26.99 -7.32 -9.38
CA LYS A 39 -27.80 -6.76 -8.28
C LYS A 39 -27.21 -5.45 -7.81
N VAL A 40 -28.10 -4.51 -7.45
CA VAL A 40 -27.73 -3.29 -6.74
C VAL A 40 -27.99 -3.52 -5.26
N VAL A 41 -26.93 -3.45 -4.44
CA VAL A 41 -27.03 -3.65 -3.00
C VAL A 41 -27.12 -2.27 -2.33
N ALA A 42 -28.20 -2.03 -1.60
CA ALA A 42 -28.48 -0.73 -0.96
C ALA A 42 -27.33 -0.28 -0.02
N SER A 43 -26.63 -1.19 0.61
CA SER A 43 -25.48 -0.85 1.46
C SER A 43 -24.29 -0.31 0.66
N HIS A 44 -24.05 -0.79 -0.56
CA HIS A 44 -22.99 -0.29 -1.44
C HIS A 44 -23.33 1.12 -1.96
N VAL A 45 -24.59 1.35 -2.28
CA VAL A 45 -25.09 2.70 -2.65
C VAL A 45 -24.95 3.68 -1.47
N ALA A 46 -25.33 3.25 -0.26
CA ALA A 46 -25.18 4.07 0.94
C ALA A 46 -23.70 4.41 1.22
N TYR A 47 -22.78 3.43 1.03
CA TYR A 47 -21.34 3.66 1.15
C TYR A 47 -20.83 4.65 0.11
N LEU A 48 -21.25 4.54 -1.15
CA LEU A 48 -20.88 5.48 -2.21
C LEU A 48 -21.38 6.90 -1.90
N ILE A 49 -22.66 7.05 -1.53
CA ILE A 49 -23.21 8.36 -1.18
C ILE A 49 -22.47 8.96 0.02
N GLY A 50 -22.17 8.17 1.05
CA GLY A 50 -21.38 8.61 2.20
C GLY A 50 -19.96 9.04 1.83
N SER A 51 -19.29 8.27 0.97
CA SER A 51 -17.93 8.61 0.49
C SER A 51 -17.92 9.91 -0.32
N VAL A 52 -18.89 10.09 -1.21
CA VAL A 52 -19.03 11.33 -2.01
C VAL A 52 -19.39 12.53 -1.14
N ALA A 53 -20.31 12.36 -0.19
CA ALA A 53 -20.70 13.44 0.74
C ALA A 53 -19.51 13.85 1.64
N GLY A 54 -18.76 12.88 2.16
CA GLY A 54 -17.56 13.15 2.95
C GLY A 54 -16.46 13.82 2.13
N ALA A 55 -16.26 13.40 0.87
CA ALA A 55 -15.33 14.04 -0.05
C ALA A 55 -15.74 15.50 -0.36
N ALA A 56 -17.00 15.72 -0.67
CA ALA A 56 -17.52 17.07 -0.92
C ALA A 56 -17.32 17.97 0.30
N TYR A 57 -17.60 17.47 1.50
CA TYR A 57 -17.41 18.22 2.73
C TYR A 57 -15.91 18.51 2.98
N MET A 58 -15.03 17.52 2.82
CA MET A 58 -13.59 17.70 3.00
C MET A 58 -13.04 18.75 2.05
N PHE A 59 -13.32 18.64 0.75
CA PHE A 59 -12.77 19.55 -0.27
C PHE A 59 -13.49 20.90 -0.35
N SER A 60 -14.60 21.10 0.35
CA SER A 60 -15.25 22.40 0.50
C SER A 60 -14.54 23.35 1.48
N ASN A 61 -13.54 22.86 2.23
CA ASN A 61 -12.77 23.69 3.15
C ASN A 61 -11.95 24.74 2.39
N SER A 62 -11.96 25.99 2.88
CA SER A 62 -11.24 27.12 2.27
C SER A 62 -9.74 26.89 2.12
N ALA A 63 -9.14 26.04 2.95
CA ALA A 63 -7.72 25.66 2.83
C ALA A 63 -7.39 25.05 1.47
N TYR A 64 -8.28 24.25 0.87
CA TYR A 64 -8.05 23.66 -0.46
C TYR A 64 -8.15 24.70 -1.58
N HIS A 65 -8.99 25.71 -1.43
CA HIS A 65 -9.04 26.84 -2.37
C HIS A 65 -7.76 27.67 -2.32
N THR A 66 -7.20 27.88 -1.13
CA THR A 66 -5.92 28.57 -0.93
C THR A 66 -4.75 27.81 -1.56
N ILE A 67 -4.73 26.49 -1.38
CA ILE A 67 -3.73 25.60 -2.01
C ILE A 67 -3.86 25.60 -3.53
N ALA A 68 -5.09 25.50 -4.05
CA ALA A 68 -5.34 25.50 -5.50
C ALA A 68 -4.91 26.82 -6.17
N ASN A 69 -4.97 27.93 -5.45
CA ASN A 69 -4.56 29.25 -5.92
C ASN A 69 -3.07 29.57 -5.66
N ASN A 70 -2.26 28.60 -5.20
CA ASN A 70 -0.85 28.76 -4.82
C ASN A 70 -0.60 29.87 -3.78
N GLN A 71 -1.57 30.11 -2.90
CA GLN A 71 -1.48 31.14 -1.85
C GLN A 71 -1.04 30.52 -0.49
N ASP A 72 -0.93 29.20 -0.40
CA ASP A 72 -0.42 28.52 0.79
C ASP A 72 1.12 28.50 0.75
N GLN A 73 1.76 28.94 1.83
CA GLN A 73 3.23 28.95 1.94
C GLN A 73 3.82 27.55 2.16
N TYR A 74 3.05 26.60 2.68
CA TYR A 74 3.52 25.27 3.04
C TYR A 74 3.15 24.21 2.01
N ARG A 75 1.93 24.30 1.45
CA ARG A 75 1.42 23.37 0.43
C ARG A 75 1.32 24.11 -0.90
N GLN A 76 2.37 24.05 -1.68
CA GLN A 76 2.36 24.62 -3.03
C GLN A 76 2.12 23.53 -4.06
N MET A 77 1.30 23.81 -5.05
CA MET A 77 1.35 23.04 -6.27
C MET A 77 2.67 23.38 -6.95
N ALA A 78 3.59 22.41 -7.01
CA ALA A 78 4.90 22.62 -7.61
C ALA A 78 4.79 23.24 -9.01
N GLU A 79 5.68 24.14 -9.36
CA GLU A 79 5.77 24.75 -10.70
C GLU A 79 6.04 23.65 -11.74
N GLY A 80 5.40 23.72 -12.91
CA GLY A 80 5.58 22.76 -13.98
C GLY A 80 4.30 22.01 -14.38
N GLY A 81 4.39 21.27 -15.49
CA GLY A 81 3.28 20.42 -15.96
C GLY A 81 2.97 19.27 -15.03
N VAL A 82 1.71 18.82 -14.98
CA VAL A 82 1.26 17.70 -14.14
C VAL A 82 2.11 16.45 -14.34
N ILE A 83 2.53 16.17 -15.56
CA ILE A 83 3.33 14.95 -15.91
C ILE A 83 4.75 15.06 -15.32
N SER A 84 5.42 16.23 -15.47
CA SER A 84 6.75 16.44 -14.89
C SER A 84 6.71 16.27 -13.38
N ARG A 85 5.74 16.88 -12.75
CA ARG A 85 5.51 16.82 -11.30
C ARG A 85 5.26 15.38 -10.81
N ALA A 86 4.41 14.66 -11.53
CA ALA A 86 4.13 13.25 -11.20
C ALA A 86 5.39 12.38 -11.32
N PHE A 87 6.21 12.64 -12.32
CA PHE A 87 7.48 11.95 -12.52
C PHE A 87 8.48 12.27 -11.40
N ASP A 88 8.63 13.57 -11.06
CA ASP A 88 9.53 14.01 -10.01
C ASP A 88 9.12 13.47 -8.63
N ASN A 89 7.83 13.51 -8.30
CA ASN A 89 7.32 12.93 -7.05
C ASN A 89 7.49 11.41 -7.02
N TYR A 90 7.26 10.73 -8.15
CA TYR A 90 7.47 9.30 -8.23
C TYR A 90 8.94 8.93 -7.95
N VAL A 91 9.87 9.60 -8.62
CA VAL A 91 11.30 9.29 -8.52
C VAL A 91 11.87 9.66 -7.15
N ASN A 92 11.51 10.81 -6.61
CA ASN A 92 12.14 11.32 -5.38
C ASN A 92 11.51 10.73 -4.10
N GLU A 93 10.20 10.49 -4.08
CA GLU A 93 9.48 10.17 -2.85
C GLU A 93 8.71 8.83 -2.93
N ILE A 94 7.88 8.66 -3.98
CA ILE A 94 6.94 7.53 -4.00
C ILE A 94 7.67 6.20 -4.12
N ALA A 95 8.60 6.05 -5.03
CA ALA A 95 9.34 4.81 -5.22
C ALA A 95 10.05 4.37 -3.93
N LYS A 96 10.64 5.32 -3.21
CA LYS A 96 11.31 5.10 -1.94
C LYS A 96 10.34 4.61 -0.85
N HIS A 97 9.26 5.35 -0.61
CA HIS A 97 8.34 5.07 0.49
C HIS A 97 7.35 3.94 0.19
N LEU A 98 7.00 3.73 -1.08
CA LEU A 98 6.08 2.67 -1.48
C LEU A 98 6.70 1.27 -1.32
N CYS A 99 7.92 1.07 -1.82
CA CYS A 99 8.54 -0.25 -1.88
C CYS A 99 9.95 -0.31 -1.28
N LEU A 100 10.84 0.66 -1.57
CA LEU A 100 12.25 0.53 -1.22
C LEU A 100 12.45 0.44 0.30
N ASN A 101 11.75 1.25 1.10
CA ASN A 101 11.83 1.23 2.56
C ASN A 101 11.08 0.04 3.19
N ASN A 102 10.27 -0.68 2.43
CA ASN A 102 9.45 -1.79 2.91
C ASN A 102 10.12 -3.17 2.67
N CYS A 103 11.45 -3.26 2.84
CA CYS A 103 12.24 -4.43 2.51
C CYS A 103 11.73 -5.74 3.15
N TRP A 104 11.28 -5.72 4.40
CA TRP A 104 10.74 -6.90 5.09
C TRP A 104 9.39 -7.36 4.52
N MET A 105 8.53 -6.43 4.15
CA MET A 105 7.26 -6.75 3.48
C MET A 105 7.51 -7.36 2.10
N ASN A 106 8.42 -6.76 1.33
CA ASN A 106 8.83 -7.29 0.02
C ASN A 106 9.41 -8.70 0.15
N LEU A 107 10.27 -8.93 1.15
CA LEU A 107 10.85 -10.25 1.42
C LEU A 107 9.76 -11.28 1.73
N ALA A 108 8.81 -10.95 2.60
CA ALA A 108 7.71 -11.84 2.95
C ALA A 108 6.85 -12.20 1.71
N ILE A 109 6.51 -11.21 0.87
CA ILE A 109 5.76 -11.42 -0.37
C ILE A 109 6.53 -12.34 -1.31
N VAL A 110 7.82 -12.10 -1.53
CA VAL A 110 8.65 -12.90 -2.45
C VAL A 110 8.79 -14.34 -1.96
N ILE A 111 8.99 -14.55 -0.65
CA ILE A 111 9.07 -15.90 -0.08
C ILE A 111 7.75 -16.65 -0.31
N VAL A 112 6.61 -16.03 0.00
CA VAL A 112 5.29 -16.65 -0.20
C VAL A 112 5.03 -16.92 -1.68
N CYS A 113 5.35 -15.99 -2.58
CA CYS A 113 5.25 -16.21 -4.02
C CYS A 113 6.14 -17.38 -4.49
N ALA A 114 7.38 -17.49 -4.00
CA ALA A 114 8.26 -18.61 -4.34
C ALA A 114 7.72 -19.96 -3.85
N MET A 115 7.11 -19.99 -2.66
CA MET A 115 6.47 -21.20 -2.14
C MET A 115 5.23 -21.57 -2.97
N ILE A 116 4.40 -20.61 -3.35
CA ILE A 116 3.25 -20.83 -4.24
C ILE A 116 3.73 -21.35 -5.60
N TYR A 117 4.77 -20.74 -6.18
CA TYR A 117 5.37 -21.19 -7.44
C TYR A 117 5.83 -22.65 -7.36
N LYS A 118 6.59 -23.00 -6.33
CA LYS A 118 7.05 -24.38 -6.12
C LYS A 118 5.85 -25.33 -6.00
N LYS A 119 4.82 -24.99 -5.22
CA LYS A 119 3.62 -25.83 -5.01
C LYS A 119 2.81 -26.07 -6.30
N ILE A 120 2.73 -25.06 -7.17
CA ILE A 120 1.89 -25.15 -8.38
C ILE A 120 2.64 -25.77 -9.55
N TYR A 121 3.96 -25.52 -9.67
CA TYR A 121 4.72 -25.80 -10.89
C TYR A 121 5.80 -26.87 -10.71
N SER A 122 5.92 -27.55 -9.53
CA SER A 122 6.94 -28.59 -9.34
C SER A 122 6.85 -29.72 -10.37
N ASP A 123 5.64 -30.07 -10.79
CA ASP A 123 5.37 -31.23 -11.64
C ASP A 123 4.78 -30.82 -13.03
N VAL A 124 4.84 -29.55 -13.37
CA VAL A 124 4.26 -29.03 -14.62
C VAL A 124 5.36 -28.79 -15.65
N ASN A 125 5.14 -29.31 -16.87
CA ASN A 125 6.04 -28.98 -17.99
C ASN A 125 6.11 -27.48 -18.25
N GLU A 126 7.31 -26.99 -18.60
CA GLU A 126 7.54 -25.57 -18.91
C GLU A 126 6.63 -25.09 -20.05
N ASN A 127 5.70 -24.24 -19.70
CA ASN A 127 4.87 -23.50 -20.65
C ASN A 127 5.13 -21.99 -20.46
N ARG A 128 4.56 -21.17 -21.36
CA ARG A 128 4.77 -19.71 -21.32
C ARG A 128 4.40 -19.08 -19.97
N SER A 129 3.32 -19.54 -19.34
CA SER A 129 2.88 -18.99 -18.04
C SER A 129 3.86 -19.30 -16.93
N VAL A 130 4.44 -20.52 -16.91
CA VAL A 130 5.49 -20.93 -15.95
C VAL A 130 6.74 -20.08 -16.12
N LEU A 131 7.18 -19.88 -17.36
CA LEU A 131 8.34 -19.06 -17.65
C LEU A 131 8.14 -17.61 -17.21
N VAL A 132 6.99 -17.00 -17.53
CA VAL A 132 6.69 -15.63 -17.12
C VAL A 132 6.62 -15.51 -15.60
N ALA A 133 5.98 -16.45 -14.89
CA ALA A 133 5.95 -16.45 -13.43
C ALA A 133 7.35 -16.56 -12.81
N LYS A 134 8.23 -17.37 -13.40
CA LYS A 134 9.64 -17.51 -12.99
C LYS A 134 10.42 -16.21 -13.20
N ILE A 135 10.25 -15.54 -14.35
CA ILE A 135 10.87 -14.23 -14.62
C ILE A 135 10.39 -13.18 -13.60
N CYS A 136 9.08 -13.11 -13.33
CA CYS A 136 8.54 -12.21 -12.34
C CYS A 136 9.15 -12.45 -10.95
N LEU A 137 9.30 -13.70 -10.53
CA LEU A 137 9.93 -14.04 -9.25
C LEU A 137 11.40 -13.60 -9.20
N VAL A 138 12.15 -13.78 -10.30
CA VAL A 138 13.56 -13.34 -10.37
C VAL A 138 13.66 -11.82 -10.24
N VAL A 139 12.80 -11.07 -10.94
CA VAL A 139 12.75 -9.60 -10.83
C VAL A 139 12.41 -9.17 -9.41
N MET A 140 11.38 -9.78 -8.81
CA MET A 140 10.94 -9.47 -7.45
C MET A 140 12.03 -9.81 -6.41
N ALA A 141 12.71 -10.95 -6.55
CA ALA A 141 13.82 -11.35 -5.67
C ALA A 141 15.01 -10.40 -5.80
N GLY A 142 15.38 -10.04 -7.03
CA GLY A 142 16.45 -9.08 -7.30
C GLY A 142 16.17 -7.72 -6.65
N PHE A 143 14.95 -7.18 -6.82
CA PHE A 143 14.55 -5.93 -6.18
C PHE A 143 14.59 -6.03 -4.66
N THR A 144 14.06 -7.12 -4.09
CA THR A 144 14.05 -7.32 -2.63
C THR A 144 15.47 -7.40 -2.06
N THR A 145 16.36 -8.08 -2.75
CA THR A 145 17.80 -8.12 -2.38
C THR A 145 18.40 -6.71 -2.40
N TRP A 146 18.12 -5.93 -3.45
CA TRP A 146 18.55 -4.52 -3.53
C TRP A 146 18.01 -3.68 -2.38
N SER A 147 16.71 -3.78 -2.09
CA SER A 147 16.04 -3.06 -1.00
C SER A 147 16.65 -3.41 0.37
N LEU A 148 16.96 -4.68 0.62
CA LEU A 148 17.65 -5.12 1.84
C LEU A 148 19.07 -4.55 1.94
N LEU A 149 19.88 -4.66 0.87
CA LEU A 149 21.23 -4.10 0.85
C LEU A 149 21.23 -2.58 1.08
N SER A 150 20.28 -1.89 0.48
CA SER A 150 20.08 -0.45 0.68
C SER A 150 19.73 -0.12 2.13
N SER A 151 18.84 -0.90 2.77
CA SER A 151 18.42 -0.71 4.16
C SER A 151 19.53 -0.95 5.17
N PHE A 152 20.48 -1.85 4.88
CA PHE A 152 21.66 -2.09 5.73
C PHE A 152 22.82 -1.12 5.48
N GLY A 153 22.60 -0.07 4.66
CA GLY A 153 23.61 0.97 4.40
C GLY A 153 24.83 0.50 3.59
N ILE A 154 24.74 -0.67 2.97
CA ILE A 154 25.83 -1.24 2.15
C ILE A 154 25.92 -0.50 0.80
N SER A 155 24.85 0.20 0.39
CA SER A 155 24.84 1.03 -0.80
C SER A 155 25.42 2.42 -0.49
N THR A 156 26.74 2.52 -0.36
CA THR A 156 27.47 3.80 -0.30
C THR A 156 27.28 4.67 -1.56
N PHE A 157 26.69 4.11 -2.58
CA PHE A 157 26.40 4.76 -3.87
C PHE A 157 25.14 5.65 -3.86
N ALA A 158 24.37 5.68 -2.78
CA ALA A 158 23.02 6.28 -2.68
C ALA A 158 22.97 7.82 -2.83
N LYS A 159 24.07 8.52 -3.04
CA LYS A 159 24.09 9.98 -3.21
C LYS A 159 24.16 10.46 -4.68
N GLN A 160 24.13 9.57 -5.66
CA GLN A 160 24.16 9.97 -7.06
C GLN A 160 22.74 10.01 -7.65
N ASN A 161 22.35 11.12 -8.28
CA ASN A 161 21.04 11.26 -8.96
C ASN A 161 20.73 10.14 -9.95
N ARG A 162 21.74 9.54 -10.58
CA ARG A 162 21.55 8.37 -11.47
C ARG A 162 21.01 7.14 -10.77
N LEU A 163 21.37 6.92 -9.51
CA LEU A 163 20.89 5.80 -8.73
C LEU A 163 19.41 5.94 -8.39
N LEU A 164 18.95 7.16 -8.14
CA LEU A 164 17.55 7.46 -7.85
C LEU A 164 16.62 7.04 -9.00
N TYR A 165 16.99 7.35 -10.25
CA TYR A 165 16.24 6.90 -11.44
C TYR A 165 16.27 5.38 -11.61
N PHE A 166 17.41 4.75 -11.32
CA PHE A 166 17.51 3.29 -11.35
C PHE A 166 16.60 2.65 -10.30
N GLU A 167 16.60 3.14 -9.07
CA GLU A 167 15.74 2.65 -7.98
C GLU A 167 14.26 2.82 -8.32
N ALA A 168 13.86 3.97 -8.84
CA ALA A 168 12.50 4.22 -9.28
C ALA A 168 12.08 3.26 -10.41
N ALA A 169 12.93 3.03 -11.40
CA ALA A 169 12.66 2.07 -12.46
C ALA A 169 12.58 0.62 -11.92
N PHE A 170 13.41 0.28 -10.94
CA PHE A 170 13.40 -1.05 -10.34
C PHE A 170 12.14 -1.28 -9.48
N VAL A 171 11.66 -0.26 -8.76
CA VAL A 171 10.36 -0.28 -8.06
C VAL A 171 9.21 -0.49 -9.06
N ALA A 172 9.21 0.22 -10.18
CA ALA A 172 8.20 0.02 -11.23
C ALA A 172 8.23 -1.42 -11.77
N ALA A 173 9.42 -1.94 -12.06
CA ALA A 173 9.60 -3.32 -12.52
C ALA A 173 9.11 -4.35 -11.48
N TYR A 174 9.39 -4.12 -10.19
CA TYR A 174 8.88 -4.94 -9.09
C TYR A 174 7.36 -4.94 -9.04
N MET A 175 6.72 -3.77 -9.07
CA MET A 175 5.26 -3.65 -9.02
C MET A 175 4.59 -4.31 -10.23
N ILE A 176 5.13 -4.13 -11.43
CA ILE A 176 4.64 -4.78 -12.64
C ILE A 176 4.79 -6.31 -12.54
N ALA A 177 5.96 -6.79 -12.08
CA ALA A 177 6.21 -8.21 -11.90
C ALA A 177 5.27 -8.82 -10.86
N LEU A 178 5.01 -8.14 -9.75
CA LEU A 178 4.06 -8.57 -8.71
C LEU A 178 2.63 -8.68 -9.28
N ILE A 179 2.17 -7.67 -10.01
CA ILE A 179 0.83 -7.67 -10.63
C ILE A 179 0.71 -8.81 -11.64
N ILE A 180 1.68 -8.98 -12.55
CA ILE A 180 1.67 -10.06 -13.54
C ILE A 180 1.68 -11.43 -12.86
N TYR A 181 2.53 -11.61 -11.85
CA TYR A 181 2.57 -12.82 -11.05
C TYR A 181 1.22 -13.13 -10.41
N CYS A 182 0.59 -12.14 -9.77
CA CYS A 182 -0.73 -12.26 -9.17
C CYS A 182 -1.83 -12.60 -10.20
N ILE A 183 -1.75 -12.06 -11.42
CA ILE A 183 -2.69 -12.40 -12.51
C ILE A 183 -2.54 -13.88 -12.89
N ILE A 184 -1.32 -14.36 -13.09
CA ILE A 184 -1.05 -15.74 -13.49
C ILE A 184 -1.58 -16.71 -12.42
N ILE A 185 -1.19 -16.52 -11.17
CA ILE A 185 -1.61 -17.40 -10.07
C ILE A 185 -3.10 -17.27 -9.77
N GLY A 186 -3.61 -16.04 -9.76
CA GLY A 186 -5.02 -15.76 -9.49
C GLY A 186 -5.96 -16.37 -10.51
N SER A 187 -5.55 -16.39 -11.79
CA SER A 187 -6.30 -17.04 -12.86
C SER A 187 -6.37 -18.56 -12.69
N GLN A 188 -5.26 -19.18 -12.29
CA GLN A 188 -5.20 -20.62 -12.06
C GLN A 188 -5.99 -21.08 -10.83
N LYS A 189 -5.96 -20.27 -9.76
CA LYS A 189 -6.62 -20.60 -8.47
C LYS A 189 -8.03 -20.00 -8.32
N LYS A 190 -8.59 -19.42 -9.38
CA LYS A 190 -9.94 -18.78 -9.41
C LYS A 190 -10.12 -17.66 -8.35
N CYS A 191 -9.03 -17.03 -7.94
CA CYS A 191 -9.02 -15.92 -6.97
C CYS A 191 -8.55 -14.59 -7.60
N LEU A 192 -8.52 -14.52 -8.92
CA LEU A 192 -8.00 -13.38 -9.68
C LEU A 192 -8.54 -12.04 -9.18
N TRP A 193 -9.85 -11.93 -8.94
CA TRP A 193 -10.47 -10.69 -8.50
C TRP A 193 -9.99 -10.22 -7.14
N LYS A 194 -9.68 -11.13 -6.22
CA LYS A 194 -9.19 -10.78 -4.88
C LYS A 194 -7.78 -10.21 -4.94
N VAL A 195 -6.85 -10.89 -5.63
CA VAL A 195 -5.47 -10.41 -5.75
C VAL A 195 -5.39 -9.13 -6.58
N LEU A 196 -6.21 -8.98 -7.62
CA LEU A 196 -6.30 -7.73 -8.39
C LEU A 196 -6.87 -6.58 -7.56
N PHE A 197 -7.86 -6.84 -6.72
CA PHE A 197 -8.44 -5.84 -5.84
C PHE A 197 -7.40 -5.21 -4.91
N TRP A 198 -6.56 -6.03 -4.27
CA TRP A 198 -5.50 -5.51 -3.40
C TRP A 198 -4.42 -4.78 -4.17
N ASN A 199 -3.98 -5.30 -5.32
CA ASN A 199 -3.00 -4.63 -6.17
C ASN A 199 -3.53 -3.28 -6.71
N ALA A 200 -4.76 -3.25 -7.20
CA ALA A 200 -5.40 -2.02 -7.64
C ALA A 200 -5.55 -1.02 -6.50
N GLY A 201 -5.90 -1.49 -5.29
CA GLY A 201 -5.96 -0.66 -4.09
C GLY A 201 -4.63 0.03 -3.79
N ILE A 202 -3.51 -0.69 -3.82
CA ILE A 202 -2.16 -0.14 -3.62
C ILE A 202 -1.89 0.99 -4.61
N VAL A 203 -2.16 0.75 -5.89
CA VAL A 203 -1.94 1.76 -6.94
C VAL A 203 -2.88 2.96 -6.76
N CYS A 204 -4.17 2.72 -6.49
CA CYS A 204 -5.15 3.79 -6.33
C CYS A 204 -4.90 4.68 -5.10
N VAL A 205 -4.38 4.14 -4.00
CA VAL A 205 -4.00 4.93 -2.81
C VAL A 205 -2.75 5.76 -3.07
N ALA A 206 -1.78 5.22 -3.82
CA ALA A 206 -0.54 5.91 -4.14
C ALA A 206 -0.72 6.96 -5.26
N ALA A 207 -1.65 6.78 -6.19
CA ALA A 207 -1.81 7.64 -7.36
C ALA A 207 -2.04 9.13 -7.05
N PRO A 208 -2.87 9.54 -6.06
CA PRO A 208 -3.03 10.95 -5.72
C PRO A 208 -1.74 11.62 -5.23
N LEU A 209 -0.82 10.85 -4.63
CA LEU A 209 0.45 11.36 -4.14
C LEU A 209 1.40 11.80 -5.28
N LEU A 210 1.14 11.37 -6.52
CA LEU A 210 1.91 11.80 -7.68
C LEU A 210 1.84 13.32 -7.92
N VAL A 211 0.78 13.99 -7.48
CA VAL A 211 0.53 15.41 -7.78
C VAL A 211 0.54 16.32 -6.55
N VAL A 212 0.70 15.77 -5.35
CA VAL A 212 0.60 16.49 -4.08
C VAL A 212 1.98 16.58 -3.40
N ASN A 213 2.32 17.73 -2.85
CA ASN A 213 3.50 17.96 -2.00
C ASN A 213 3.08 18.71 -0.72
N PRO A 214 3.75 18.50 0.42
CA PRO A 214 4.85 17.55 0.68
C PRO A 214 4.37 16.11 0.90
N ILE A 215 5.16 15.13 0.46
CA ILE A 215 4.91 13.71 0.66
C ILE A 215 5.78 13.23 1.82
N GLY A 216 5.17 12.54 2.80
CA GLY A 216 5.89 11.95 3.93
C GLY A 216 5.56 10.47 4.11
N GLU A 217 6.34 9.77 4.91
CA GLU A 217 6.19 8.33 5.18
C GLU A 217 4.77 7.95 5.65
N ARG A 218 4.15 8.80 6.46
CA ARG A 218 2.77 8.61 6.95
C ARG A 218 1.72 8.47 5.83
N CYS A 219 1.98 9.07 4.65
CA CYS A 219 1.06 8.97 3.51
C CYS A 219 0.99 7.55 2.94
N PHE A 220 1.98 6.70 3.22
CA PHE A 220 2.05 5.33 2.72
C PHE A 220 1.54 4.28 3.71
N PHE A 221 1.05 4.68 4.89
CA PHE A 221 0.51 3.73 5.86
C PHE A 221 -0.62 2.88 5.30
N ALA A 222 -1.54 3.49 4.54
CA ALA A 222 -2.64 2.76 3.92
C ALA A 222 -2.15 1.78 2.83
N THR A 223 -1.16 2.16 2.02
CA THR A 223 -0.56 1.25 1.03
C THR A 223 0.13 0.07 1.71
N TYR A 224 0.80 0.30 2.84
CA TYR A 224 1.40 -0.77 3.64
C TYR A 224 0.35 -1.78 4.14
N ILE A 225 -0.80 -1.30 4.63
CA ILE A 225 -1.92 -2.18 5.03
C ILE A 225 -2.44 -2.98 3.84
N LEU A 226 -2.55 -2.37 2.65
CA LEU A 226 -2.98 -3.09 1.45
C LEU A 226 -1.97 -4.15 0.99
N PHE A 227 -0.67 -3.90 1.11
CA PHE A 227 0.37 -4.93 0.90
C PHE A 227 0.24 -6.08 1.89
N LEU A 228 -0.05 -5.79 3.17
CA LEU A 228 -0.31 -6.81 4.18
C LEU A 228 -1.54 -7.66 3.82
N MET A 229 -2.62 -7.02 3.36
CA MET A 229 -3.82 -7.74 2.92
C MET A 229 -3.56 -8.61 1.69
N LEU A 230 -2.75 -8.11 0.74
CA LEU A 230 -2.29 -8.92 -0.40
C LEU A 230 -1.46 -10.13 0.07
N LEU A 231 -0.53 -9.93 1.00
CA LEU A 231 0.28 -11.00 1.57
C LEU A 231 -0.60 -12.06 2.26
N LEU A 232 -1.62 -11.64 3.03
CA LEU A 232 -2.57 -12.56 3.66
C LEU A 232 -3.37 -13.36 2.61
N GLU A 233 -3.81 -12.72 1.52
CA GLU A 233 -4.49 -13.44 0.44
C GLU A 233 -3.56 -14.46 -0.24
N LEU A 234 -2.29 -14.12 -0.46
CA LEU A 234 -1.29 -15.04 -1.00
C LEU A 234 -1.02 -16.21 -0.02
N LEU A 235 -1.00 -15.97 1.28
CA LEU A 235 -0.87 -17.02 2.30
C LEU A 235 -2.08 -17.96 2.29
N ILE A 236 -3.29 -17.43 2.14
CA ILE A 236 -4.52 -18.24 1.99
C ILE A 236 -4.43 -19.14 0.75
N LEU A 237 -3.88 -18.61 -0.36
CA LEU A 237 -3.65 -19.40 -1.58
C LEU A 237 -2.61 -20.51 -1.39
N LEU A 238 -1.59 -20.23 -0.59
CA LEU A 238 -0.57 -21.21 -0.24
C LEU A 238 -1.14 -22.32 0.65
N ASP A 239 -2.00 -21.97 1.61
CA ASP A 239 -2.52 -22.91 2.60
C ASP A 239 -3.31 -24.07 1.95
N GLY A 240 -4.15 -23.79 0.97
CA GLY A 240 -4.93 -24.82 0.28
C GLY A 240 -5.66 -25.79 1.25
N GLU A 241 -6.03 -26.98 0.75
CA GLU A 241 -6.71 -28.03 1.54
C GLU A 241 -5.75 -29.02 2.21
N GLU A 242 -4.44 -28.89 2.04
CA GLU A 242 -3.48 -29.85 2.57
C GLU A 242 -3.17 -29.61 4.06
N LYS A 243 -3.12 -30.72 4.82
CA LYS A 243 -2.96 -30.72 6.29
C LYS A 243 -1.62 -30.11 6.76
N GLU A 244 -0.54 -30.32 6.01
CA GLU A 244 0.79 -29.78 6.31
C GLU A 244 0.86 -28.25 6.14
N SER A 245 0.19 -27.75 5.14
CA SER A 245 0.07 -26.31 4.88
C SER A 245 -0.67 -25.60 6.02
N ARG A 246 -1.73 -26.20 6.58
CA ARG A 246 -2.45 -25.67 7.74
C ARG A 246 -1.59 -25.54 9.00
N ILE A 247 -0.65 -26.45 9.23
CA ILE A 247 0.26 -26.38 10.38
C ILE A 247 1.24 -25.21 10.19
N PHE A 248 1.80 -25.06 8.98
CA PHE A 248 2.68 -23.95 8.66
C PHE A 248 1.98 -22.61 8.83
N THR A 249 0.79 -22.44 8.27
CA THR A 249 -0.01 -21.20 8.38
C THR A 249 -0.38 -20.89 9.83
N LYS A 250 -0.77 -21.88 10.62
CA LYS A 250 -1.04 -21.69 12.05
C LYS A 250 0.20 -21.24 12.83
N THR A 251 1.34 -21.85 12.57
CA THR A 251 2.60 -21.50 13.23
C THR A 251 3.04 -20.11 12.81
N PHE A 252 2.98 -19.79 11.51
CA PHE A 252 3.27 -18.47 11.00
C PHE A 252 2.37 -17.39 11.60
N CYS A 253 1.04 -17.60 11.64
CA CYS A 253 0.10 -16.67 12.26
C CYS A 253 0.38 -16.47 13.76
N LYS A 254 0.71 -17.53 14.50
CA LYS A 254 1.11 -17.40 15.91
C LYS A 254 2.39 -16.58 16.07
N THR A 255 3.39 -16.86 15.25
CA THR A 255 4.65 -16.10 15.27
C THR A 255 4.41 -14.64 14.93
N CYS A 256 3.63 -14.35 13.90
CA CYS A 256 3.26 -12.97 13.55
C CYS A 256 2.50 -12.27 14.69
N ALA A 257 1.57 -12.96 15.36
CA ALA A 257 0.83 -12.41 16.48
C ALA A 257 1.77 -12.08 17.66
N VAL A 258 2.71 -12.97 17.98
CA VAL A 258 3.71 -12.72 19.04
C VAL A 258 4.60 -11.53 18.69
N VAL A 259 5.14 -11.49 17.45
CA VAL A 259 5.97 -10.37 16.99
C VAL A 259 5.19 -9.06 17.01
N SER A 260 3.91 -9.08 16.61
CA SER A 260 3.03 -7.90 16.65
C SER A 260 2.79 -7.39 18.07
N ILE A 261 2.61 -8.28 19.04
CA ILE A 261 2.45 -7.92 20.46
C ILE A 261 3.73 -7.26 21.00
N PHE A 262 4.90 -7.83 20.71
CA PHE A 262 6.18 -7.24 21.09
C PHE A 262 6.41 -5.89 20.40
N GLY A 263 6.12 -5.79 19.09
CA GLY A 263 6.18 -4.54 18.34
C GLY A 263 5.26 -3.47 18.92
N LEU A 264 4.01 -3.82 19.26
CA LEU A 264 3.06 -2.92 19.89
C LEU A 264 3.59 -2.43 21.26
N GLY A 265 4.10 -3.33 22.10
CA GLY A 265 4.71 -2.97 23.40
C GLY A 265 5.89 -2.01 23.24
N PHE A 266 6.75 -2.25 22.25
CA PHE A 266 7.88 -1.37 21.92
C PHE A 266 7.42 0.03 21.50
N TYR A 267 6.45 0.11 20.57
CA TYR A 267 5.88 1.39 20.14
C TYR A 267 5.16 2.13 21.27
N LEU A 268 4.39 1.44 22.09
CA LEU A 268 3.74 2.06 23.26
C LEU A 268 4.76 2.66 24.23
N ASN A 269 5.91 2.01 24.44
CA ASN A 269 6.98 2.55 25.25
C ASN A 269 7.59 3.82 24.65
N ILE A 270 7.85 3.83 23.32
CA ILE A 270 8.33 5.02 22.61
C ILE A 270 7.32 6.17 22.74
N PHE A 271 6.04 5.93 22.45
CA PHE A 271 5.00 6.97 22.53
C PHE A 271 4.81 7.48 23.95
N SER A 272 4.91 6.62 24.96
CA SER A 272 4.88 7.03 26.36
C SER A 272 6.06 7.96 26.72
N SER A 273 7.26 7.64 26.23
CA SER A 273 8.44 8.48 26.43
C SER A 273 8.32 9.84 25.75
N ILE A 274 7.83 9.86 24.49
CA ILE A 274 7.57 11.10 23.75
C ILE A 274 6.53 11.96 24.48
N TYR A 275 5.44 11.34 24.95
CA TYR A 275 4.39 12.05 25.70
C TYR A 275 4.93 12.69 26.99
N GLN A 276 5.81 12.00 27.72
CA GLN A 276 6.42 12.54 28.92
C GLN A 276 7.30 13.77 28.61
N VAL A 277 8.14 13.67 27.57
CA VAL A 277 9.00 14.78 27.13
C VAL A 277 8.17 15.98 26.68
N ASP A 278 7.08 15.76 25.95
CA ASP A 278 6.20 16.84 25.48
C ASP A 278 5.47 17.51 26.65
N LYS A 279 5.02 16.74 27.63
CA LYS A 279 4.43 17.25 28.86
C LYS A 279 5.40 18.11 29.65
N GLU A 280 6.66 17.70 29.81
CA GLU A 280 7.69 18.49 30.42
C GLU A 280 8.00 19.79 29.67
N ARG A 281 8.01 19.71 28.33
CA ARG A 281 8.20 20.89 27.48
C ARG A 281 7.07 21.90 27.64
N LEU A 282 5.83 21.46 27.66
CA LEU A 282 4.67 22.33 27.92
C LEU A 282 4.73 22.99 29.30
N ALA A 283 5.05 22.21 30.33
CA ALA A 283 5.21 22.74 31.69
C ALA A 283 6.36 23.76 31.83
N ARG A 284 7.41 23.68 30.98
CA ARG A 284 8.47 24.68 30.94
C ARG A 284 8.01 25.98 30.26
N ILE A 285 7.24 25.86 29.20
CA ILE A 285 6.68 27.03 28.49
C ILE A 285 5.72 27.79 29.40
N GLU A 286 4.84 27.10 30.11
CA GLU A 286 3.89 27.71 31.06
C GLU A 286 4.59 28.46 32.22
N ARG A 287 5.80 28.06 32.61
CA ARG A 287 6.58 28.76 33.65
C ARG A 287 7.31 29.98 33.13
N GLN A 288 7.41 30.16 31.82
CA GLN A 288 8.13 31.30 31.20
C GLN A 288 7.17 32.42 30.75
N VAL A 289 5.87 32.16 30.79
CA VAL A 289 4.78 33.14 30.59
C VAL A 289 4.27 33.63 31.92
#